data_2f4cea2917568e76becde52960b7bf99
#
_entry.id   2f4cea2917568e76becde52960b7bf99
#
_cell.length_a   1.000
_cell.length_b   1.000
_cell.length_c   1.000
_cell.angle_alpha   90.00
_cell.angle_beta   90.00
_cell.angle_gamma   90.00
#
_symmetry.space_group_name_H-M   'P 1'
#
loop_
_entity.id
_entity.type
_entity.pdbx_description
1 polymer ?
#
loop_
_entity_poly.entity_id
_entity_poly.type
_entity_poly.pdbx_seq_one_letter_code
_entity_poly.pdbx_strand_id
1 'polypeptide(L)'
;MITALHGFLGLPRDWDFLREAGFEVMTKLQPRGDVLLGYSRGGRLALQALLDGAKYRAAVLISTRVSPAAESREAWAQRFEHDDWDTLMRDWNAQPLFGGHVLPRLEEDFNRAELARQLRENVPSALPRLHELTLPTLWIAGARDPKYVAEARLAASRAPSATVEIVDGAAHRVPWEKPEALIASLRRFLGAS
;
A
#
# COMPACT_ATOMS: atom_id res chain seq x y z
N MET A 1 9.44 -1.38 -15.98
CA MET A 1 9.48 -0.25 -15.01
C MET A 1 8.27 -0.34 -14.06
N ILE A 2 8.48 -0.14 -12.75
CA ILE A 2 7.43 -0.14 -11.73
C ILE A 2 7.16 1.30 -11.26
N THR A 3 5.92 1.75 -11.28
CA THR A 3 5.49 2.96 -10.58
C THR A 3 5.00 2.53 -9.19
N ALA A 4 5.75 2.88 -8.12
CA ALA A 4 5.50 2.42 -6.76
C ALA A 4 4.99 3.56 -5.86
N LEU A 5 3.78 3.43 -5.36
CA LEU A 5 3.12 4.38 -4.46
C LEU A 5 3.20 3.88 -3.03
N HIS A 6 3.85 4.68 -2.17
CA HIS A 6 4.00 4.34 -0.75
C HIS A 6 2.71 4.58 0.06
N GLY A 7 2.64 3.95 1.23
CA GLY A 7 1.58 4.15 2.20
C GLY A 7 1.68 5.47 2.95
N PHE A 8 0.86 5.63 3.99
CA PHE A 8 0.99 6.74 4.92
C PHE A 8 2.34 6.69 5.63
N LEU A 9 2.97 7.83 5.87
CA LEU A 9 4.36 7.95 6.35
C LEU A 9 5.39 7.27 5.44
N GLY A 10 5.09 7.05 4.18
CA GLY A 10 6.01 6.45 3.24
C GLY A 10 6.91 7.48 2.56
N LEU A 11 8.09 7.02 2.16
CA LEU A 11 9.12 7.81 1.51
C LEU A 11 9.57 7.15 0.21
N PRO A 12 10.09 7.90 -0.77
CA PRO A 12 10.60 7.32 -2.02
C PRO A 12 11.68 6.25 -1.82
N ARG A 13 12.52 6.41 -0.78
CA ARG A 13 13.58 5.45 -0.41
C ARG A 13 13.04 4.13 0.13
N ASP A 14 11.77 4.06 0.52
CA ASP A 14 11.15 2.82 0.99
C ASP A 14 11.13 1.72 -0.08
N TRP A 15 11.36 2.07 -1.33
CA TRP A 15 11.42 1.15 -2.46
C TRP A 15 12.84 0.84 -2.96
N ASP A 16 13.90 1.28 -2.23
CA ASP A 16 15.29 1.06 -2.66
C ASP A 16 15.63 -0.43 -2.73
N PHE A 17 15.08 -1.26 -1.85
CA PHE A 17 15.25 -2.71 -1.91
C PHE A 17 14.76 -3.33 -3.24
N LEU A 18 13.76 -2.73 -3.90
CA LEU A 18 13.34 -3.16 -5.25
C LEU A 18 14.35 -2.73 -6.31
N ARG A 19 14.95 -1.55 -6.17
CA ARG A 19 16.01 -1.08 -7.07
C ARG A 19 17.25 -1.96 -6.93
N GLU A 20 17.64 -2.29 -5.71
CA GLU A 20 18.73 -3.22 -5.39
C GLU A 20 18.47 -4.63 -5.94
N ALA A 21 17.21 -5.05 -6.00
CA ALA A 21 16.79 -6.30 -6.61
C ALA A 21 16.73 -6.27 -8.16
N GLY A 22 17.13 -5.13 -8.78
CA GLY A 22 17.22 -4.96 -10.24
C GLY A 22 15.93 -4.45 -10.90
N PHE A 23 14.93 -4.02 -10.14
CA PHE A 23 13.75 -3.37 -10.72
C PHE A 23 14.01 -1.88 -10.98
N GLU A 24 13.55 -1.41 -12.13
CA GLU A 24 13.47 0.02 -12.41
C GLU A 24 12.23 0.60 -11.74
N VAL A 25 12.41 1.49 -10.73
CA VAL A 25 11.33 2.01 -9.88
C VAL A 25 11.25 3.51 -9.88
N MET A 26 10.08 4.05 -10.18
CA MET A 26 9.72 5.45 -9.97
C MET A 26 8.61 5.56 -8.92
N THR A 27 8.55 6.70 -8.21
CA THR A 27 7.62 6.91 -7.07
C THR A 27 6.57 7.99 -7.32
N LYS A 28 6.55 8.55 -8.53
CA LYS A 28 5.56 9.54 -8.94
C LYS A 28 4.54 8.87 -9.87
N LEU A 29 3.26 8.95 -9.53
CA LEU A 29 2.18 8.43 -10.35
C LEU A 29 2.25 9.01 -11.78
N GLN A 30 2.11 8.14 -12.76
CA GLN A 30 2.05 8.49 -14.17
C GLN A 30 0.68 8.12 -14.75
N PRO A 31 0.20 8.77 -15.81
CA PRO A 31 -1.06 8.41 -16.46
C PRO A 31 -0.99 7.05 -17.19
N ARG A 32 0.22 6.54 -17.44
CA ARG A 32 0.49 5.24 -18.07
C ARG A 32 1.83 4.65 -17.63
N GLY A 33 1.96 3.33 -17.70
CA GLY A 33 3.20 2.63 -17.35
C GLY A 33 3.08 1.11 -17.52
N ASP A 34 4.11 0.37 -17.12
CA ASP A 34 4.06 -1.09 -17.18
C ASP A 34 3.35 -1.65 -15.94
N VAL A 35 3.86 -1.36 -14.75
CA VAL A 35 3.34 -1.91 -13.50
C VAL A 35 3.04 -0.78 -12.52
N LEU A 36 1.83 -0.77 -11.96
CA LEU A 36 1.46 0.11 -10.85
C LEU A 36 1.44 -0.69 -9.55
N LEU A 37 2.38 -0.39 -8.67
CA LEU A 37 2.45 -0.98 -7.35
C LEU A 37 1.99 0.02 -6.30
N GLY A 38 1.12 -0.40 -5.39
CA GLY A 38 0.66 0.45 -4.31
C GLY A 38 0.62 -0.30 -2.98
N TYR A 39 1.16 0.32 -1.92
CA TYR A 39 1.10 -0.21 -0.58
C TYR A 39 0.12 0.60 0.29
N SER A 40 -0.81 -0.07 0.95
CA SER A 40 -1.75 0.51 1.93
C SER A 40 -2.51 1.72 1.35
N ARG A 41 -2.28 2.96 1.83
CA ARG A 41 -2.85 4.18 1.24
C ARG A 41 -2.45 4.34 -0.22
N GLY A 42 -1.19 4.07 -0.57
CA GLY A 42 -0.71 4.09 -1.95
C GLY A 42 -1.44 3.10 -2.85
N GLY A 43 -1.83 1.94 -2.31
CA GLY A 43 -2.68 0.98 -3.02
C GLY A 43 -4.08 1.52 -3.33
N ARG A 44 -4.69 2.26 -2.41
CA ARG A 44 -5.98 2.93 -2.65
C ARG A 44 -5.88 4.01 -3.72
N LEU A 45 -4.79 4.80 -3.71
CA LEU A 45 -4.52 5.79 -4.74
C LEU A 45 -4.25 5.14 -6.11
N ALA A 46 -3.54 4.00 -6.13
CA ALA A 46 -3.32 3.22 -7.34
C ALA A 46 -4.64 2.71 -7.93
N LEU A 47 -5.52 2.15 -7.10
CA LEU A 47 -6.86 1.71 -7.52
C LEU A 47 -7.68 2.86 -8.09
N GLN A 48 -7.72 4.00 -7.39
CA GLN A 48 -8.43 5.18 -7.87
C GLN A 48 -7.91 5.62 -9.23
N ALA A 49 -6.59 5.72 -9.39
CA ALA A 49 -5.98 6.11 -10.66
C ALA A 49 -6.36 5.15 -11.81
N LEU A 50 -6.33 3.84 -11.57
CA LEU A 50 -6.73 2.84 -12.58
C LEU A 50 -8.20 2.97 -12.96
N LEU A 51 -9.08 3.12 -11.97
CA LEU A 51 -10.51 3.30 -12.19
C LEU A 51 -10.84 4.64 -12.86
N ASP A 52 -10.01 5.64 -12.69
CA ASP A 52 -10.12 6.95 -13.37
C ASP A 52 -9.42 6.99 -14.72
N GLY A 53 -8.94 5.84 -15.19
CA GLY A 53 -8.49 5.67 -16.58
C GLY A 53 -6.98 5.67 -16.80
N ALA A 54 -6.16 5.66 -15.74
CA ALA A 54 -4.71 5.42 -15.90
C ALA A 54 -4.45 4.06 -16.56
N LYS A 55 -3.47 4.00 -17.44
CA LYS A 55 -3.20 2.84 -18.29
C LYS A 55 -1.92 2.13 -17.86
N TYR A 56 -2.07 0.96 -17.24
CA TYR A 56 -0.99 0.08 -16.85
C TYR A 56 -1.24 -1.33 -17.39
N ARG A 57 -0.16 -2.10 -17.56
CA ARG A 57 -0.25 -3.50 -18.02
C ARG A 57 -0.61 -4.45 -16.90
N ALA A 58 -0.19 -4.14 -15.67
CA ALA A 58 -0.49 -4.91 -14.47
C ALA A 58 -0.49 -4.01 -13.23
N ALA A 59 -1.12 -4.48 -12.15
CA ALA A 59 -1.06 -3.79 -10.86
C ALA A 59 -0.76 -4.75 -9.70
N VAL A 60 -0.05 -4.24 -8.68
CA VAL A 60 0.26 -4.98 -7.45
C VAL A 60 -0.22 -4.15 -6.25
N LEU A 61 -1.14 -4.70 -5.49
CA LEU A 61 -1.82 -4.04 -4.37
C LEU A 61 -1.43 -4.73 -3.06
N ILE A 62 -0.60 -4.07 -2.25
CA ILE A 62 -0.06 -4.65 -1.02
C ILE A 62 -0.81 -4.06 0.18
N SER A 63 -1.38 -4.92 1.02
CA SER A 63 -2.11 -4.50 2.23
C SER A 63 -3.10 -3.37 1.93
N THR A 64 -3.87 -3.52 0.85
CA THR A 64 -4.74 -2.47 0.30
C THR A 64 -6.20 -2.73 0.66
N ARG A 65 -6.87 -1.73 1.21
CA ARG A 65 -8.30 -1.78 1.51
C ARG A 65 -9.13 -1.37 0.29
N VAL A 66 -10.17 -2.13 0.01
CA VAL A 66 -11.16 -1.82 -1.04
C VAL A 66 -12.50 -1.36 -0.47
N SER A 67 -12.81 -1.76 0.76
CA SER A 67 -14.04 -1.39 1.48
C SER A 67 -14.06 0.09 1.88
N PRO A 68 -15.25 0.65 2.19
CA PRO A 68 -15.35 1.98 2.79
C PRO A 68 -14.56 2.11 4.10
N ALA A 69 -14.17 3.33 4.46
CA ALA A 69 -13.58 3.58 5.76
C ALA A 69 -14.65 3.39 6.86
N ALA A 70 -14.37 2.53 7.84
CA ALA A 70 -15.28 2.30 8.95
C ALA A 70 -15.18 3.39 10.04
N GLU A 71 -14.02 4.07 10.14
CA GLU A 71 -13.72 4.97 11.25
C GLU A 71 -13.07 6.28 10.75
N SER A 72 -13.41 7.36 11.44
CA SER A 72 -12.73 8.64 11.29
C SER A 72 -11.28 8.54 11.78
N ARG A 73 -10.36 9.17 11.07
CA ARG A 73 -8.96 9.31 11.48
C ARG A 73 -8.64 10.68 12.07
N GLU A 74 -9.67 11.45 12.44
CA GLU A 74 -9.51 12.79 12.96
C GLU A 74 -8.62 12.84 14.21
N ALA A 75 -8.80 11.92 15.16
CA ALA A 75 -7.97 11.86 16.36
C ALA A 75 -6.48 11.70 16.02
N TRP A 76 -6.16 10.85 15.05
CA TRP A 76 -4.78 10.72 14.58
C TRP A 76 -4.29 11.98 13.84
N ALA A 77 -5.14 12.61 13.03
CA ALA A 77 -4.78 13.83 12.33
C ALA A 77 -4.40 14.95 13.30
N GLN A 78 -5.19 15.14 14.37
CA GLN A 78 -4.88 16.12 15.43
C GLN A 78 -3.55 15.80 16.14
N ARG A 79 -3.30 14.52 16.42
CA ARG A 79 -2.03 14.09 17.01
C ARG A 79 -0.83 14.38 16.10
N PHE A 80 -0.96 14.15 14.78
CA PHE A 80 0.08 14.52 13.82
C PHE A 80 0.33 16.02 13.74
N GLU A 81 -0.65 16.84 14.04
CA GLU A 81 -0.49 18.31 14.08
C GLU A 81 0.20 18.81 15.36
N HIS A 82 -0.03 18.16 16.50
CA HIS A 82 0.24 18.77 17.80
C HIS A 82 1.10 17.97 18.77
N ASP A 83 1.12 16.62 18.67
CA ASP A 83 1.84 15.79 19.62
C ASP A 83 3.37 15.85 19.42
N ASP A 84 4.11 15.52 20.45
CA ASP A 84 5.53 15.20 20.37
C ASP A 84 5.77 14.06 19.39
N TRP A 85 6.76 14.20 18.49
CA TRP A 85 6.98 13.27 17.39
C TRP A 85 7.35 11.85 17.84
N ASP A 86 8.25 11.75 18.84
CA ASP A 86 8.72 10.44 19.31
C ASP A 86 7.59 9.66 19.99
N THR A 87 6.79 10.36 20.79
CA THR A 87 5.59 9.81 21.42
C THR A 87 4.56 9.38 20.37
N LEU A 88 4.32 10.23 19.39
CA LEU A 88 3.39 9.96 18.28
C LEU A 88 3.85 8.72 17.50
N MET A 89 5.14 8.62 17.13
CA MET A 89 5.68 7.49 16.37
C MET A 89 5.66 6.20 17.15
N ARG A 90 5.95 6.24 18.46
CA ARG A 90 5.83 5.08 19.35
C ARG A 90 4.40 4.54 19.31
N ASP A 91 3.41 5.40 19.52
CA ASP A 91 2.00 5.00 19.58
C ASP A 91 1.46 4.60 18.19
N TRP A 92 1.90 5.27 17.13
CA TRP A 92 1.58 4.88 15.76
C TRP A 92 2.08 3.46 15.44
N ASN A 93 3.33 3.16 15.79
CA ASN A 93 3.92 1.84 15.56
C ASN A 93 3.33 0.74 16.45
N ALA A 94 2.78 1.09 17.62
CA ALA A 94 2.15 0.14 18.54
C ALA A 94 0.76 -0.36 18.07
N GLN A 95 0.22 0.17 16.98
CA GLN A 95 -1.09 -0.29 16.47
C GLN A 95 -1.04 -1.79 16.13
N PRO A 96 -2.07 -2.57 16.52
CA PRO A 96 -2.10 -4.03 16.36
C PRO A 96 -1.87 -4.50 14.91
N LEU A 97 -2.32 -3.72 13.91
CA LEU A 97 -2.18 -4.08 12.50
C LEU A 97 -0.70 -4.22 12.07
N PHE A 98 0.24 -3.58 12.76
CA PHE A 98 1.66 -3.67 12.42
C PHE A 98 2.36 -4.88 13.03
N GLY A 99 1.65 -5.69 13.85
CA GLY A 99 2.17 -6.94 14.39
C GLY A 99 3.46 -6.81 15.21
N GLY A 100 3.72 -5.63 15.78
CA GLY A 100 4.95 -5.30 16.51
C GLY A 100 6.12 -4.84 15.64
N HIS A 101 5.97 -4.80 14.31
CA HIS A 101 7.01 -4.24 13.45
C HIS A 101 7.08 -2.71 13.60
N VAL A 102 8.25 -2.20 13.96
CA VAL A 102 8.51 -0.76 14.09
C VAL A 102 9.17 -0.24 12.82
N LEU A 103 8.62 0.83 12.25
CA LEU A 103 9.20 1.52 11.13
C LEU A 103 9.61 2.94 11.58
N PRO A 104 10.91 3.19 11.80
CA PRO A 104 11.40 4.51 12.24
C PRO A 104 11.15 5.58 11.17
N ARG A 105 10.72 6.77 11.63
CA ARG A 105 10.50 7.94 10.78
C ARG A 105 10.99 9.19 11.51
N LEU A 106 11.75 10.01 10.83
CA LEU A 106 12.22 11.29 11.36
C LEU A 106 11.21 12.39 11.03
N GLU A 107 10.97 13.31 11.94
CA GLU A 107 10.02 14.40 11.73
C GLU A 107 10.40 15.28 10.52
N GLU A 108 11.69 15.53 10.34
CA GLU A 108 12.26 16.32 9.25
C GLU A 108 11.97 15.79 7.85
N ASP A 109 11.62 14.51 7.71
CA ASP A 109 11.21 13.91 6.45
C ASP A 109 9.79 14.31 6.02
N PHE A 110 9.00 14.96 6.89
CA PHE A 110 7.57 15.13 6.69
C PHE A 110 7.07 16.55 6.96
N ASN A 111 6.03 16.93 6.22
CA ASN A 111 5.19 18.07 6.57
C ASN A 111 4.00 17.56 7.39
N ARG A 112 3.90 17.93 8.67
CA ARG A 112 2.89 17.46 9.62
C ARG A 112 1.46 17.82 9.20
N ALA A 113 1.25 19.04 8.69
CA ALA A 113 -0.05 19.48 8.19
C ALA A 113 -0.50 18.65 6.99
N GLU A 114 0.44 18.27 6.11
CA GLU A 114 0.17 17.37 4.98
C GLU A 114 -0.18 15.97 5.45
N LEU A 115 0.50 15.42 6.47
CA LEU A 115 0.15 14.13 7.06
C LEU A 115 -1.26 14.15 7.66
N ALA A 116 -1.60 15.18 8.40
CA ALA A 116 -2.95 15.34 8.96
C ALA A 116 -4.01 15.46 7.86
N ARG A 117 -3.74 16.22 6.80
CA ARG A 117 -4.61 16.32 5.63
C ARG A 117 -4.84 14.95 4.99
N GLN A 118 -3.79 14.14 4.81
CA GLN A 118 -3.88 12.79 4.25
C GLN A 118 -4.73 11.84 5.11
N LEU A 119 -4.73 12.00 6.43
CA LEU A 119 -5.58 11.22 7.33
C LEU A 119 -7.06 11.59 7.23
N ARG A 120 -7.34 12.89 7.01
CA ARG A 120 -8.70 13.42 6.80
C ARG A 120 -9.24 13.11 5.41
N GLU A 121 -8.35 12.83 4.45
CA GLU A 121 -8.73 12.58 3.07
C GLU A 121 -9.59 11.31 2.94
N ASN A 122 -10.78 11.48 2.40
CA ASN A 122 -11.66 10.36 2.09
C ASN A 122 -11.39 9.84 0.68
N VAL A 123 -10.51 8.83 0.57
CA VAL A 123 -10.36 8.10 -0.71
C VAL A 123 -11.56 7.18 -0.86
N PRO A 124 -12.35 7.31 -1.95
CA PRO A 124 -13.54 6.50 -2.17
C PRO A 124 -13.26 4.99 -2.13
N SER A 125 -14.28 4.22 -1.77
CA SER A 125 -14.20 2.76 -1.86
C SER A 125 -14.11 2.33 -3.32
N ALA A 126 -13.14 1.48 -3.64
CA ALA A 126 -13.02 0.89 -4.97
C ALA A 126 -13.98 -0.30 -5.17
N LEU A 127 -14.53 -0.84 -4.09
CA LEU A 127 -15.31 -2.09 -4.09
C LEU A 127 -16.42 -2.14 -5.15
N PRO A 128 -17.27 -1.10 -5.35
CA PRO A 128 -18.33 -1.13 -6.34
C PRO A 128 -17.84 -1.23 -7.78
N ARG A 129 -16.60 -0.79 -8.05
CA ARG A 129 -16.01 -0.66 -9.37
C ARG A 129 -14.91 -1.68 -9.67
N LEU A 130 -14.61 -2.61 -8.77
CA LEU A 130 -13.52 -3.59 -8.97
C LEU A 130 -13.71 -4.46 -10.22
N HIS A 131 -14.96 -4.68 -10.65
CA HIS A 131 -15.26 -5.42 -11.89
C HIS A 131 -14.76 -4.72 -13.15
N GLU A 132 -14.46 -3.42 -13.10
CA GLU A 132 -13.89 -2.64 -14.20
C GLU A 132 -12.37 -2.88 -14.37
N LEU A 133 -11.69 -3.45 -13.36
CA LEU A 133 -10.25 -3.75 -13.39
C LEU A 133 -9.97 -5.01 -14.19
N THR A 134 -9.88 -4.89 -15.49
CA THR A 134 -9.66 -6.02 -16.42
C THR A 134 -8.18 -6.38 -16.58
N LEU A 135 -7.24 -5.51 -16.19
CA LEU A 135 -5.82 -5.80 -16.20
C LEU A 135 -5.45 -6.84 -15.13
N PRO A 136 -4.37 -7.63 -15.33
CA PRO A 136 -3.87 -8.53 -14.29
C PRO A 136 -3.56 -7.77 -13.00
N THR A 137 -4.09 -8.25 -11.86
CA THR A 137 -3.82 -7.67 -10.56
C THR A 137 -3.34 -8.73 -9.57
N LEU A 138 -2.27 -8.42 -8.81
CA LEU A 138 -1.78 -9.22 -7.70
C LEU A 138 -2.08 -8.51 -6.38
N TRP A 139 -2.84 -9.20 -5.53
CA TRP A 139 -3.22 -8.70 -4.20
C TRP A 139 -2.40 -9.43 -3.14
N ILE A 140 -1.58 -8.67 -2.40
CA ILE A 140 -0.68 -9.22 -1.40
C ILE A 140 -1.12 -8.74 -0.01
N ALA A 141 -1.19 -9.67 0.95
CA ALA A 141 -1.42 -9.35 2.35
C ALA A 141 -0.56 -10.25 3.25
N GLY A 142 -0.16 -9.73 4.41
CA GLY A 142 0.54 -10.54 5.40
C GLY A 142 -0.44 -11.44 6.17
N ALA A 143 -0.06 -12.69 6.43
CA ALA A 143 -0.90 -13.67 7.13
C ALA A 143 -1.30 -13.23 8.55
N ARG A 144 -0.49 -12.39 9.19
CA ARG A 144 -0.73 -11.84 10.53
C ARG A 144 -1.60 -10.57 10.53
N ASP A 145 -2.13 -10.16 9.35
CA ASP A 145 -3.09 -9.08 9.19
C ASP A 145 -4.42 -9.60 8.62
N PRO A 146 -5.27 -10.24 9.44
CA PRO A 146 -6.49 -10.90 8.97
C PRO A 146 -7.46 -9.94 8.28
N LYS A 147 -7.47 -8.66 8.69
CA LYS A 147 -8.30 -7.62 8.06
C LYS A 147 -7.91 -7.45 6.59
N TYR A 148 -6.64 -7.30 6.29
CA TYR A 148 -6.18 -7.08 4.91
C TYR A 148 -6.11 -8.37 4.09
N VAL A 149 -5.99 -9.54 4.73
CA VAL A 149 -6.25 -10.83 4.08
C VAL A 149 -7.69 -10.90 3.56
N ALA A 150 -8.66 -10.50 4.38
CA ALA A 150 -10.08 -10.44 3.98
C ALA A 150 -10.30 -9.43 2.83
N GLU A 151 -9.68 -8.25 2.89
CA GLU A 151 -9.76 -7.23 1.84
C GLU A 151 -9.18 -7.75 0.51
N ALA A 152 -8.02 -8.42 0.53
CA ALA A 152 -7.40 -9.00 -0.66
C ALA A 152 -8.29 -10.08 -1.31
N ARG A 153 -8.86 -10.96 -0.50
CA ARG A 153 -9.80 -12.00 -0.97
C ARG A 153 -11.09 -11.40 -1.52
N LEU A 154 -11.64 -10.38 -0.86
CA LEU A 154 -12.82 -9.66 -1.34
C LEU A 154 -12.55 -8.99 -2.68
N ALA A 155 -11.40 -8.35 -2.83
CA ALA A 155 -10.99 -7.73 -4.08
C ALA A 155 -10.89 -8.76 -5.22
N ALA A 156 -10.24 -9.90 -4.96
CA ALA A 156 -10.09 -10.97 -5.95
C ALA A 156 -11.42 -11.62 -6.34
N SER A 157 -12.41 -11.62 -5.45
CA SER A 157 -13.75 -12.13 -5.80
C SER A 157 -14.55 -11.20 -6.72
N ARG A 158 -14.06 -9.98 -6.96
CA ARG A 158 -14.74 -8.94 -7.74
C ARG A 158 -13.98 -8.49 -8.98
N ALA A 159 -12.65 -8.53 -8.95
CA ALA A 159 -11.81 -8.14 -10.07
C ALA A 159 -11.53 -9.37 -10.98
N PRO A 160 -11.83 -9.29 -12.30
CA PRO A 160 -11.85 -10.47 -13.19
C PRO A 160 -10.50 -11.18 -13.34
N SER A 161 -9.38 -10.43 -13.28
CA SER A 161 -8.01 -10.93 -13.50
C SER A 161 -7.15 -10.81 -12.26
N ALA A 162 -7.74 -11.09 -11.09
CA ALA A 162 -7.07 -10.94 -9.81
C ALA A 162 -6.49 -12.27 -9.29
N THR A 163 -5.27 -12.19 -8.76
CA THR A 163 -4.63 -13.24 -7.96
C THR A 163 -4.38 -12.75 -6.54
N VAL A 164 -4.43 -13.64 -5.56
CA VAL A 164 -4.14 -13.32 -4.16
C VAL A 164 -2.91 -14.09 -3.72
N GLU A 165 -2.04 -13.42 -3.00
CA GLU A 165 -0.91 -14.04 -2.30
C GLU A 165 -0.89 -13.60 -0.84
N ILE A 166 -0.84 -14.58 0.06
CA ILE A 166 -0.75 -14.34 1.50
C ILE A 166 0.67 -14.67 1.94
N VAL A 167 1.38 -13.64 2.43
CA VAL A 167 2.78 -13.78 2.84
C VAL A 167 2.85 -14.24 4.28
N ASP A 168 3.36 -15.44 4.49
CA ASP A 168 3.48 -16.03 5.81
C ASP A 168 4.47 -15.25 6.71
N GLY A 169 4.13 -15.14 7.99
CA GLY A 169 4.93 -14.43 8.99
C GLY A 169 4.95 -12.91 8.87
N ALA A 170 4.31 -12.29 7.86
CA ALA A 170 4.17 -10.85 7.74
C ALA A 170 2.84 -10.36 8.33
N ALA A 171 2.84 -9.14 8.85
CA ALA A 171 1.66 -8.36 9.19
C ALA A 171 1.38 -7.32 8.08
N HIS A 172 0.96 -6.10 8.43
CA HIS A 172 0.59 -5.06 7.45
C HIS A 172 1.77 -4.56 6.61
N ARG A 173 2.97 -4.56 7.16
CA ARG A 173 4.18 -3.98 6.57
C ARG A 173 4.97 -4.99 5.74
N VAL A 174 4.30 -5.76 4.88
CA VAL A 174 4.91 -6.79 4.01
C VAL A 174 6.22 -6.33 3.34
N PRO A 175 6.33 -5.11 2.76
CA PRO A 175 7.57 -4.69 2.09
C PRO A 175 8.81 -4.65 2.98
N TRP A 176 8.64 -4.41 4.29
CA TRP A 176 9.75 -4.35 5.24
C TRP A 176 9.88 -5.62 6.08
N GLU A 177 8.78 -6.33 6.32
CA GLU A 177 8.79 -7.55 7.11
C GLU A 177 9.29 -8.75 6.29
N LYS A 178 9.02 -8.78 4.99
CA LYS A 178 9.35 -9.89 4.07
C LYS A 178 9.72 -9.38 2.67
N PRO A 179 10.77 -8.57 2.53
CA PRO A 179 11.15 -7.97 1.24
C PRO A 179 11.49 -9.04 0.18
N GLU A 180 12.17 -10.13 0.57
CA GLU A 180 12.55 -11.20 -0.35
C GLU A 180 11.32 -11.94 -0.88
N ALA A 181 10.30 -12.17 -0.04
CA ALA A 181 9.05 -12.79 -0.46
C ALA A 181 8.32 -11.88 -1.45
N LEU A 182 8.28 -10.58 -1.18
CA LEU A 182 7.68 -9.61 -2.12
C LEU A 182 8.43 -9.58 -3.45
N ILE A 183 9.77 -9.58 -3.46
CA ILE A 183 10.59 -9.62 -4.67
C ILE A 183 10.27 -10.90 -5.48
N ALA A 184 10.22 -12.06 -4.81
CA ALA A 184 9.89 -13.33 -5.45
C ALA A 184 8.49 -13.32 -6.07
N SER A 185 7.50 -12.75 -5.36
CA SER A 185 6.13 -12.58 -5.85
C SER A 185 6.07 -11.69 -7.09
N LEU A 186 6.79 -10.57 -7.07
CA LEU A 186 6.86 -9.65 -8.21
C LEU A 186 7.49 -10.34 -9.44
N ARG A 187 8.62 -11.03 -9.27
CA ARG A 187 9.27 -11.77 -10.37
C ARG A 187 8.34 -12.81 -10.98
N ARG A 188 7.70 -13.61 -10.14
CA ARG A 188 6.74 -14.64 -10.59
C ARG A 188 5.54 -14.03 -11.33
N PHE A 189 4.95 -12.99 -10.78
CA PHE A 189 3.77 -12.33 -11.36
C PHE A 189 4.08 -11.61 -12.67
N LEU A 190 5.24 -10.99 -12.77
CA LEU A 190 5.64 -10.22 -13.95
C LEU A 190 6.33 -11.07 -15.03
N GLY A 191 6.55 -12.37 -14.78
CA GLY A 191 7.25 -13.26 -15.70
C GLY A 191 8.74 -12.94 -15.86
N ALA A 192 9.34 -12.24 -14.90
CA ALA A 192 10.77 -11.93 -14.88
C ALA A 192 11.51 -13.10 -14.22
N SER A 193 12.25 -13.86 -15.03
CA SER A 193 13.17 -14.91 -14.58
C SER A 193 14.40 -14.30 -13.95
#